data_f467deab216a8f05a4068d8ac6977dc9
#
_entry.id   f467deab216a8f05a4068d8ac6977dc9
#
_cell.length_a   1.000
_cell.length_b   1.000
_cell.length_c   1.000
_cell.angle_alpha   90.00
_cell.angle_beta   90.00
_cell.angle_gamma   90.00
#
_symmetry.space_group_name_H-M   'P 1'
#
loop_
_entity.id
_entity.type
_entity.pdbx_description
1 polymer ?
#
loop_
_entity_poly.entity_id
_entity_poly.type
_entity_poly.pdbx_seq_one_letter_code
_entity_poly.pdbx_strand_id
1 'polypeptide(L)'
;MEELLGRQAPHSAPAEQAVIGAMLIDPSCIPDVIEKVKSDEFYIQANRDIFDTIFAMFSYGQSVDAVTVLEQMKVRGVFKDTTQQYLMEVMQVTPTAANVLKYAAIVRDQALLRNLHTAADEINTMIFEGSGGADAMLEAAERKIYAVSYTHLTL
;
A
#
# COMPACT_ATOMS: atom_id res chain seq x y z
N MET A 1 25.16 -0.26 12.14
CA MET A 1 24.48 -1.49 11.81
C MET A 1 23.21 -1.73 12.62
N GLU A 2 23.21 -1.53 13.91
CA GLU A 2 22.00 -1.61 14.74
C GLU A 2 20.92 -0.62 14.33
N GLU A 3 21.29 0.59 13.93
CA GLU A 3 20.36 1.60 13.44
C GLU A 3 19.66 1.15 12.15
N LEU A 4 20.36 0.42 11.27
CA LEU A 4 19.78 -0.09 10.02
C LEU A 4 18.83 -1.25 10.27
N LEU A 5 19.12 -2.10 11.24
CA LEU A 5 18.28 -3.24 11.61
C LEU A 5 16.98 -2.81 12.31
N GLY A 6 17.00 -1.65 12.98
CA GLY A 6 15.80 -1.11 13.64
C GLY A 6 14.92 -0.26 12.75
N ARG A 7 15.36 0.05 11.51
CA ARG A 7 14.56 0.88 10.60
C ARG A 7 13.47 0.07 9.94
N GLN A 8 12.24 0.57 10.08
CA GLN A 8 11.11 0.04 9.31
C GLN A 8 11.19 0.54 7.86
N ALA A 9 10.62 -0.23 6.92
CA ALA A 9 10.48 0.20 5.55
C ALA A 9 9.67 1.52 5.49
N PRO A 10 9.97 2.42 4.54
CA PRO A 10 9.22 3.67 4.42
C PRO A 10 7.72 3.40 4.29
N HIS A 11 6.93 4.02 5.19
CA HIS A 11 5.48 3.95 5.15
C HIS A 11 4.89 5.05 6.03
N SER A 12 3.60 5.29 5.87
CA SER A 12 2.86 6.21 6.73
C SER A 12 1.60 5.51 7.22
N ALA A 13 1.64 4.99 8.44
CA ALA A 13 0.47 4.38 9.05
C ALA A 13 -0.72 5.36 9.13
N PRO A 14 -0.53 6.63 9.55
CA PRO A 14 -1.64 7.58 9.55
C PRO A 14 -2.27 7.81 8.18
N ALA A 15 -1.45 7.90 7.12
CA ALA A 15 -1.99 8.10 5.77
C ALA A 15 -2.75 6.88 5.28
N GLU A 16 -2.23 5.68 5.52
CA GLU A 16 -2.92 4.43 5.16
C GLU A 16 -4.26 4.33 5.87
N GLN A 17 -4.29 4.60 7.16
CA GLN A 17 -5.53 4.59 7.96
C GLN A 17 -6.53 5.64 7.48
N ALA A 18 -6.06 6.82 7.12
CA ALA A 18 -6.91 7.89 6.63
C ALA A 18 -7.57 7.52 5.28
N VAL A 19 -6.85 6.84 4.40
CA VAL A 19 -7.42 6.37 3.13
C VAL A 19 -8.50 5.32 3.39
N ILE A 20 -8.19 4.29 4.18
CA ILE A 20 -9.15 3.22 4.52
C ILE A 20 -10.37 3.80 5.23
N GLY A 21 -10.13 4.66 6.21
CA GLY A 21 -11.21 5.31 6.97
C GLY A 21 -12.13 6.14 6.09
N ALA A 22 -11.55 6.91 5.17
CA ALA A 22 -12.33 7.72 4.23
C ALA A 22 -13.24 6.86 3.33
N MET A 23 -12.73 5.73 2.84
CA MET A 23 -13.51 4.82 2.00
C MET A 23 -14.69 4.22 2.77
N LEU A 24 -14.53 4.02 4.08
CA LEU A 24 -15.59 3.47 4.92
C LEU A 24 -16.64 4.51 5.33
N ILE A 25 -16.22 5.75 5.64
CA ILE A 25 -17.15 6.79 6.07
C ILE A 25 -17.83 7.51 4.90
N ASP A 26 -17.18 7.50 3.72
CA ASP A 26 -17.73 8.12 2.51
C ASP A 26 -17.42 7.24 1.29
N PRO A 27 -18.24 6.22 1.04
CA PRO A 27 -18.01 5.33 -0.11
C PRO A 27 -17.99 6.03 -1.47
N SER A 28 -18.52 7.25 -1.57
CA SER A 28 -18.48 7.99 -2.83
C SER A 28 -17.05 8.35 -3.27
N CYS A 29 -16.06 8.33 -2.36
CA CYS A 29 -14.67 8.59 -2.71
C CYS A 29 -13.94 7.36 -3.27
N ILE A 30 -14.54 6.17 -3.18
CA ILE A 30 -13.88 4.92 -3.59
C ILE A 30 -13.39 4.95 -5.04
N PRO A 31 -14.18 5.39 -6.05
CA PRO A 31 -13.69 5.43 -7.42
C PRO A 31 -12.40 6.24 -7.59
N ASP A 32 -12.32 7.40 -6.95
CA ASP A 32 -11.15 8.26 -7.03
C ASP A 32 -9.93 7.65 -6.34
N VAL A 33 -10.17 6.98 -5.20
CA VAL A 33 -9.09 6.35 -4.43
C VAL A 33 -8.48 5.17 -5.21
N ILE A 34 -9.31 4.31 -5.80
CA ILE A 34 -8.82 3.14 -6.54
C ILE A 34 -8.07 3.51 -7.82
N GLU A 35 -8.30 4.69 -8.36
CA GLU A 35 -7.50 5.23 -9.47
C GLU A 35 -6.14 5.72 -9.00
N LYS A 36 -6.03 6.12 -7.74
CA LYS A 36 -4.83 6.78 -7.21
C LYS A 36 -3.86 5.81 -6.55
N VAL A 37 -4.36 4.78 -5.89
CA VAL A 37 -3.55 3.86 -5.08
C VAL A 37 -4.00 2.42 -5.31
N LYS A 38 -3.04 1.49 -5.21
CA LYS A 38 -3.28 0.05 -5.35
C LYS A 38 -3.05 -0.66 -4.02
N SER A 39 -3.63 -1.85 -3.88
CA SER A 39 -3.52 -2.68 -2.68
C SER A 39 -2.08 -2.93 -2.25
N ASP A 40 -1.19 -3.26 -3.18
CA ASP A 40 0.21 -3.58 -2.89
C ASP A 40 1.03 -2.36 -2.45
N GLU A 41 0.48 -1.16 -2.55
CA GLU A 41 1.12 0.06 -2.08
C GLU A 41 0.91 0.30 -0.58
N PHE A 42 -0.01 -0.40 0.06
CA PHE A 42 -0.17 -0.38 1.51
C PHE A 42 0.89 -1.28 2.16
N TYR A 43 1.56 -0.75 3.17
CA TYR A 43 2.57 -1.48 3.91
C TYR A 43 1.98 -2.39 4.98
N ILE A 44 0.95 -1.91 5.68
CA ILE A 44 0.33 -2.62 6.79
C ILE A 44 -0.66 -3.65 6.25
N GLN A 45 -0.46 -4.92 6.60
CA GLN A 45 -1.27 -6.01 6.05
C GLN A 45 -2.76 -5.85 6.34
N ALA A 46 -3.12 -5.38 7.53
CA ALA A 46 -4.52 -5.15 7.88
C ALA A 46 -5.17 -4.14 6.93
N ASN A 47 -4.45 -3.07 6.58
CA ASN A 47 -4.94 -2.05 5.64
C ASN A 47 -5.08 -2.62 4.23
N ARG A 48 -4.13 -3.45 3.83
CA ARG A 48 -4.16 -4.13 2.53
C ARG A 48 -5.37 -5.05 2.42
N ASP A 49 -5.65 -5.83 3.46
CA ASP A 49 -6.79 -6.75 3.50
C ASP A 49 -8.12 -6.00 3.41
N ILE A 50 -8.25 -4.88 4.13
CA ILE A 50 -9.44 -4.04 4.09
C ILE A 50 -9.61 -3.40 2.71
N PHE A 51 -8.53 -2.84 2.17
CA PHE A 51 -8.57 -2.22 0.84
C PHE A 51 -8.98 -3.23 -0.24
N ASP A 52 -8.39 -4.43 -0.23
CA ASP A 52 -8.74 -5.48 -1.19
C ASP A 52 -10.22 -5.86 -1.11
N THR A 53 -10.73 -5.95 0.11
CA THR A 53 -12.14 -6.29 0.34
C THR A 53 -13.05 -5.19 -0.20
N ILE A 54 -12.74 -3.93 0.09
CA ILE A 54 -13.51 -2.78 -0.42
C ILE A 54 -13.45 -2.74 -1.95
N PHE A 55 -12.27 -2.93 -2.51
CA PHE A 55 -12.08 -2.93 -3.97
C PHE A 55 -12.94 -4.02 -4.64
N ALA A 56 -12.93 -5.23 -4.10
CA ALA A 56 -13.72 -6.33 -4.63
C ALA A 56 -15.22 -6.03 -4.53
N MET A 57 -15.67 -5.52 -3.39
CA MET A 57 -17.08 -5.17 -3.19
C MET A 57 -17.54 -4.09 -4.16
N PHE A 58 -16.73 -3.04 -4.31
CA PHE A 58 -17.01 -1.96 -5.25
C PHE A 58 -17.09 -2.48 -6.67
N SER A 59 -16.16 -3.35 -7.06
CA SER A 59 -16.10 -3.91 -8.42
C SER A 59 -17.33 -4.75 -8.76
N TYR A 60 -17.97 -5.36 -7.76
CA TYR A 60 -19.20 -6.13 -7.94
C TYR A 60 -20.47 -5.33 -7.64
N GLY A 61 -20.36 -4.02 -7.46
CA GLY A 61 -21.52 -3.16 -7.22
C GLY A 61 -22.16 -3.33 -5.85
N GLN A 62 -21.45 -3.88 -4.88
CA GLN A 62 -21.95 -4.08 -3.53
C GLN A 62 -21.84 -2.79 -2.71
N SER A 63 -22.80 -2.60 -1.79
CA SER A 63 -22.75 -1.48 -0.85
C SER A 63 -21.60 -1.66 0.14
N VAL A 64 -20.84 -0.59 0.36
CA VAL A 64 -19.66 -0.59 1.23
C VAL A 64 -19.98 0.19 2.50
N ASP A 65 -19.92 -0.50 3.64
CA ASP A 65 -19.93 0.10 4.98
C ASP A 65 -19.17 -0.82 5.93
N ALA A 66 -19.02 -0.42 7.18
CA ALA A 66 -18.24 -1.20 8.15
C ALA A 66 -18.79 -2.62 8.34
N VAL A 67 -20.11 -2.77 8.40
CA VAL A 67 -20.74 -4.07 8.62
C VAL A 67 -20.55 -5.00 7.43
N THR A 68 -20.82 -4.51 6.23
CA THR A 68 -20.69 -5.30 5.00
C THR A 68 -19.25 -5.67 4.72
N VAL A 69 -18.31 -4.78 5.01
CA VAL A 69 -16.87 -5.06 4.85
C VAL A 69 -16.44 -6.16 5.80
N LEU A 70 -16.84 -6.11 7.07
CA LEU A 70 -16.50 -7.15 8.04
C LEU A 70 -17.05 -8.52 7.61
N GLU A 71 -18.30 -8.58 7.17
CA GLU A 71 -18.89 -9.81 6.68
C GLU A 71 -18.16 -10.35 5.46
N GLN A 72 -17.80 -9.49 4.53
CA GLN A 72 -17.08 -9.88 3.33
C GLN A 72 -15.66 -10.35 3.66
N MET A 73 -15.01 -9.74 4.63
CA MET A 73 -13.69 -10.20 5.11
C MET A 73 -13.75 -11.61 5.67
N LYS A 74 -14.83 -11.96 6.37
CA LYS A 74 -15.06 -13.33 6.84
C LYS A 74 -15.18 -14.30 5.67
N VAL A 75 -15.94 -13.94 4.64
CA VAL A 75 -16.11 -14.76 3.44
C VAL A 75 -14.76 -14.96 2.73
N ARG A 76 -13.94 -13.92 2.66
CA ARG A 76 -12.63 -13.99 2.02
C ARG A 76 -11.54 -14.64 2.86
N GLY A 77 -11.83 -14.96 4.11
CA GLY A 77 -10.89 -15.64 5.01
C GLY A 77 -9.77 -14.74 5.55
N VAL A 78 -9.97 -13.42 5.53
CA VAL A 78 -8.98 -12.45 6.03
C VAL A 78 -9.42 -11.78 7.34
N PHE A 79 -10.58 -12.16 7.88
CA PHE A 79 -11.06 -11.64 9.16
C PHE A 79 -10.26 -12.25 10.31
N LYS A 80 -9.84 -11.39 11.25
CA LYS A 80 -9.10 -11.76 12.47
C LYS A 80 -9.85 -11.23 13.68
N ASP A 81 -9.52 -11.73 14.87
CA ASP A 81 -10.14 -11.29 16.13
C ASP A 81 -10.01 -9.80 16.36
N THR A 82 -8.94 -9.17 15.84
CA THR A 82 -8.65 -7.75 15.99
C THR A 82 -9.25 -6.87 14.89
N THR A 83 -9.81 -7.47 13.84
CA THR A 83 -10.26 -6.72 12.65
C THR A 83 -11.36 -5.73 12.98
N GLN A 84 -12.37 -6.15 13.73
CA GLN A 84 -13.51 -5.27 14.04
C GLN A 84 -13.07 -4.03 14.83
N GLN A 85 -12.26 -4.23 15.86
CA GLN A 85 -11.74 -3.14 16.69
C GLN A 85 -10.87 -2.20 15.84
N TYR A 86 -9.99 -2.76 15.02
CA TYR A 86 -9.11 -1.98 14.15
C TYR A 86 -9.92 -1.12 13.18
N LEU A 87 -10.95 -1.70 12.56
CA LEU A 87 -11.80 -0.97 11.61
C LEU A 87 -12.50 0.21 12.30
N MET A 88 -12.99 0.00 13.51
CA MET A 88 -13.65 1.07 14.28
C MET A 88 -12.67 2.16 14.67
N GLU A 89 -11.45 1.81 15.07
CA GLU A 89 -10.41 2.77 15.40
C GLU A 89 -10.04 3.63 14.18
N VAL A 90 -9.89 3.00 13.04
CA VAL A 90 -9.58 3.70 11.78
C VAL A 90 -10.66 4.70 11.41
N MET A 91 -11.93 4.31 11.57
CA MET A 91 -13.06 5.22 11.31
C MET A 91 -13.11 6.39 12.29
N GLN A 92 -12.76 6.15 13.57
CA GLN A 92 -12.75 7.20 14.59
C GLN A 92 -11.70 8.27 14.32
N VAL A 93 -10.51 7.86 13.84
CA VAL A 93 -9.43 8.82 13.57
C VAL A 93 -9.58 9.54 12.23
N THR A 94 -10.62 9.19 11.47
CA THR A 94 -10.88 9.79 10.15
C THR A 94 -12.18 10.58 10.21
N PRO A 95 -12.15 11.86 10.60
CA PRO A 95 -13.38 12.62 10.75
C PRO A 95 -14.04 13.01 9.42
N THR A 96 -13.28 13.02 8.33
CA THR A 96 -13.77 13.43 7.02
C THR A 96 -12.97 12.76 5.91
N ALA A 97 -13.60 12.59 4.75
CA ALA A 97 -12.95 12.10 3.54
C ALA A 97 -12.41 13.23 2.64
N ALA A 98 -12.47 14.48 3.07
CA ALA A 98 -12.17 15.65 2.24
C ALA A 98 -10.74 15.64 1.68
N ASN A 99 -9.77 15.09 2.40
CA ASN A 99 -8.36 15.09 2.02
C ASN A 99 -7.87 13.71 1.59
N VAL A 100 -8.77 12.79 1.24
CA VAL A 100 -8.40 11.40 0.98
C VAL A 100 -7.37 11.26 -0.14
N LEU A 101 -7.46 12.06 -1.20
CA LEU A 101 -6.51 11.96 -2.32
C LEU A 101 -5.11 12.42 -1.95
N LYS A 102 -4.99 13.35 -1.00
CA LYS A 102 -3.68 13.76 -0.47
C LYS A 102 -3.04 12.61 0.32
N TYR A 103 -3.83 11.91 1.13
CA TYR A 103 -3.33 10.75 1.89
C TYR A 103 -3.00 9.59 0.95
N ALA A 104 -3.81 9.36 -0.07
CA ALA A 104 -3.53 8.34 -1.08
C ALA A 104 -2.20 8.62 -1.79
N ALA A 105 -1.90 9.89 -2.10
CA ALA A 105 -0.62 10.28 -2.68
C ALA A 105 0.55 9.96 -1.75
N ILE A 106 0.39 10.18 -0.44
CA ILE A 106 1.42 9.83 0.55
C ILE A 106 1.65 8.32 0.57
N VAL A 107 0.59 7.51 0.55
CA VAL A 107 0.70 6.05 0.51
C VAL A 107 1.48 5.61 -0.73
N ARG A 108 1.14 6.16 -1.88
CA ARG A 108 1.81 5.86 -3.15
C ARG A 108 3.29 6.25 -3.13
N ASP A 109 3.61 7.44 -2.60
CA ASP A 109 4.98 7.92 -2.53
C ASP A 109 5.83 7.05 -1.60
N GLN A 110 5.28 6.62 -0.47
CA GLN A 110 5.98 5.73 0.44
C GLN A 110 6.22 4.35 -0.20
N ALA A 111 5.29 3.85 -0.97
CA ALA A 111 5.47 2.62 -1.73
C ALA A 111 6.59 2.76 -2.77
N LEU A 112 6.66 3.91 -3.44
CA LEU A 112 7.75 4.20 -4.37
C LEU A 112 9.11 4.15 -3.66
N LEU A 113 9.21 4.75 -2.48
CA LEU A 113 10.44 4.72 -1.69
C LEU A 113 10.81 3.29 -1.27
N ARG A 114 9.84 2.45 -0.91
CA ARG A 114 10.09 1.04 -0.61
C ARG A 114 10.63 0.30 -1.83
N ASN A 115 10.06 0.56 -2.99
CA ASN A 115 10.50 -0.07 -4.25
C ASN A 115 11.93 0.36 -4.62
N LEU A 116 12.25 1.64 -4.41
CA LEU A 116 13.62 2.15 -4.59
C LEU A 116 14.59 1.50 -3.62
N HIS A 117 14.19 1.33 -2.37
CA HIS A 117 15.00 0.66 -1.36
C HIS A 117 15.30 -0.79 -1.77
N THR A 118 14.27 -1.52 -2.22
CA THR A 118 14.43 -2.89 -2.69
C THR A 118 15.39 -2.95 -3.88
N ALA A 119 15.24 -2.06 -4.84
CA ALA A 119 16.12 -1.98 -6.01
C ALA A 119 17.57 -1.70 -5.59
N ALA A 120 17.76 -0.78 -4.64
CA ALA A 120 19.10 -0.46 -4.12
C ALA A 120 19.74 -1.66 -3.43
N ASP A 121 18.98 -2.41 -2.62
CA ASP A 121 19.45 -3.62 -1.96
C ASP A 121 19.84 -4.70 -2.99
N GLU A 122 19.03 -4.89 -4.01
CA GLU A 122 19.30 -5.85 -5.08
C GLU A 122 20.57 -5.47 -5.86
N ILE A 123 20.76 -4.17 -6.14
CA ILE A 123 21.97 -3.67 -6.81
C ILE A 123 23.19 -3.92 -5.93
N ASN A 124 23.08 -3.64 -4.65
CA ASN A 124 24.15 -3.84 -3.68
C ASN A 124 24.55 -5.32 -3.61
N THR A 125 23.57 -6.21 -3.48
CA THR A 125 23.78 -7.65 -3.47
C THR A 125 24.45 -8.13 -4.75
N MET A 126 24.01 -7.65 -5.89
CA MET A 126 24.52 -8.01 -7.21
C MET A 126 26.00 -7.65 -7.36
N ILE A 127 26.42 -6.50 -6.83
CA ILE A 127 27.82 -6.06 -6.88
C ILE A 127 28.73 -7.03 -6.10
N PHE A 128 28.28 -7.47 -4.92
CA PHE A 128 29.08 -8.33 -4.05
C PHE A 128 29.02 -9.82 -4.44
N GLU A 129 27.94 -10.29 -5.02
CA GLU A 129 27.77 -11.69 -5.41
C GLU A 129 27.96 -11.91 -6.91
N GLY A 130 28.09 -10.85 -7.67
CA GLY A 130 27.97 -10.87 -9.11
C GLY A 130 29.08 -11.58 -9.84
N SER A 131 28.67 -12.40 -10.79
CA SER A 131 29.48 -13.00 -11.81
C SER A 131 29.25 -12.20 -13.10
N GLY A 132 30.06 -11.25 -13.37
CA GLY A 132 29.91 -10.42 -14.56
C GLY A 132 30.77 -9.18 -14.46
N GLY A 133 31.04 -8.55 -15.57
CA GLY A 133 31.82 -7.33 -15.61
C GLY A 133 31.04 -6.12 -15.12
N ALA A 134 31.76 -5.03 -14.88
CA ALA A 134 31.18 -3.78 -14.43
C ALA A 134 30.08 -3.28 -15.37
N ASP A 135 30.26 -3.42 -16.67
CA ASP A 135 29.27 -2.97 -17.66
C ASP A 135 27.95 -3.74 -17.56
N ALA A 136 28.04 -5.06 -17.35
CA ALA A 136 26.86 -5.89 -17.19
C ALA A 136 26.10 -5.55 -15.89
N MET A 137 26.83 -5.24 -14.82
CA MET A 137 26.24 -4.82 -13.56
C MET A 137 25.56 -3.45 -13.69
N LEU A 138 26.17 -2.52 -14.41
CA LEU A 138 25.58 -1.22 -14.66
C LEU A 138 24.28 -1.34 -15.43
N GLU A 139 24.26 -2.12 -16.50
CA GLU A 139 23.02 -2.37 -17.26
C GLU A 139 21.92 -3.01 -16.40
N ALA A 140 22.28 -3.99 -15.57
CA ALA A 140 21.32 -4.62 -14.67
C ALA A 140 20.76 -3.64 -13.65
N ALA A 141 21.60 -2.75 -13.10
CA ALA A 141 21.18 -1.71 -12.17
C ALA A 141 20.22 -0.72 -12.84
N GLU A 142 20.54 -0.30 -14.07
CA GLU A 142 19.69 0.61 -14.84
C GLU A 142 18.30 -0.01 -15.10
N ARG A 143 18.25 -1.30 -15.43
CA ARG A 143 16.97 -2.00 -15.62
C ARG A 143 16.13 -2.04 -14.34
N LYS A 144 16.77 -2.25 -13.19
CA LYS A 144 16.07 -2.28 -11.89
C LYS A 144 15.47 -0.92 -11.56
N ILE A 145 16.22 0.15 -11.75
CA ILE A 145 15.74 1.51 -11.51
C ILE A 145 14.64 1.88 -12.52
N TYR A 146 14.81 1.53 -13.78
CA TYR A 146 13.79 1.76 -14.80
C TYR A 146 12.48 1.05 -14.46
N ALA A 147 12.55 -0.20 -13.96
CA ALA A 147 11.37 -0.96 -13.57
C ALA A 147 10.57 -0.25 -12.45
N VAL A 148 11.27 0.32 -11.46
CA VAL A 148 10.63 1.12 -10.41
C VAL A 148 9.92 2.35 -11.02
N SER A 149 10.62 3.08 -11.86
CA SER A 149 10.10 4.27 -12.54
C SER A 149 8.89 3.95 -13.40
N TYR A 150 8.97 2.88 -14.20
CA TYR A 150 7.89 2.44 -15.08
C TYR A 150 6.65 2.06 -14.29
N THR A 151 6.80 1.29 -13.21
CA THR A 151 5.68 0.88 -12.35
C THR A 151 4.98 2.10 -11.74
N HIS A 152 5.76 3.10 -11.31
CA HIS A 152 5.21 4.34 -10.75
C HIS A 152 4.44 5.14 -11.81
N LEU A 153 4.95 5.24 -13.02
CA LEU A 153 4.34 6.03 -14.10
C LEU A 153 3.10 5.40 -14.70
N THR A 154 2.94 4.08 -14.62
CA THR A 154 1.79 3.37 -15.19
C THR A 154 0.57 3.36 -14.27
N LEU A 155 0.67 3.96 -13.11
CA LEU A 155 -0.49 4.16 -12.24
C LEU A 155 -1.36 5.35 -12.73
#